data_74b113ec52d1971a5fab98119bde7ca7
#
_entry.id   74b113ec52d1971a5fab98119bde7ca7
#
_cell.length_a   1.000
_cell.length_b   1.000
_cell.length_c   1.000
_cell.angle_alpha   90.00
_cell.angle_beta   90.00
_cell.angle_gamma   90.00
#
_symmetry.space_group_name_H-M   'P 1'
#
loop_
_entity.id
_entity.type
_entity.pdbx_description
1 polymer ?
#
loop_
_entity_poly.entity_id
_entity_poly.type
_entity_poly.pdbx_seq_one_letter_code
_entity_poly.pdbx_strand_id
1 'polypeptide(L)'
;MKTGISTASLFTKVSTESCFTPLRDMGVDVIEVFLSTYSEYEKGFVDALGQRLEGTVKVHSVHALSSQFEGELFSPSNRVRDDAEQLFRKICYAGNVLGAKYYTFHGPLNLKKSSPVTDVAAYAERFSYLAGVAKTYGMIIAVENVHYCKFASPELMRDLMRACPSLCATIDVKHSLFSGYDPIKYIDAVEDRLVTVHVTDVTKEETTALPGKGRYDFEKLFKELDKRKLEPAVIIEAYARDFTYLEELKASYDYLRKCAE
;
A
#
# COMPACT_ATOMS: atom_id res chain seq x y z
N MET A 1 3.21 17.77 1.48
CA MET A 1 2.88 16.33 1.53
C MET A 1 3.82 15.62 2.50
N LYS A 2 3.41 14.49 3.13
CA LYS A 2 4.30 13.70 3.98
C LYS A 2 5.02 12.67 3.13
N THR A 3 6.32 12.47 3.39
CA THR A 3 7.10 11.42 2.78
C THR A 3 7.39 10.31 3.79
N GLY A 4 7.50 9.07 3.33
CA GLY A 4 7.63 7.92 4.20
C GLY A 4 8.37 6.74 3.58
N ILE A 5 8.52 5.70 4.39
CA ILE A 5 9.11 4.42 3.97
C ILE A 5 8.21 3.29 4.49
N SER A 6 7.88 2.32 3.63
CA SER A 6 7.27 1.07 4.03
C SER A 6 8.31 0.12 4.62
N THR A 7 7.98 -0.54 5.74
CA THR A 7 8.85 -1.59 6.30
C THR A 7 9.00 -2.78 5.34
N ALA A 8 8.15 -2.90 4.31
CA ALA A 8 8.34 -3.84 3.20
C ALA A 8 9.71 -3.66 2.51
N SER A 9 10.22 -2.41 2.44
CA SER A 9 11.56 -2.13 1.90
C SER A 9 12.68 -2.79 2.69
N LEU A 10 12.44 -3.08 3.96
CA LEU A 10 13.40 -3.72 4.87
C LEU A 10 13.17 -5.24 5.00
N PHE A 11 12.12 -5.77 4.35
CA PHE A 11 11.79 -7.20 4.40
C PHE A 11 13.01 -8.05 4.00
N THR A 12 13.29 -9.11 4.76
CA THR A 12 14.48 -9.98 4.72
C THR A 12 15.81 -9.36 5.18
N LYS A 13 15.90 -8.04 5.36
CA LYS A 13 17.10 -7.37 5.92
C LYS A 13 16.98 -7.09 7.41
N VAL A 14 15.81 -6.64 7.86
CA VAL A 14 15.51 -6.27 9.24
C VAL A 14 14.18 -6.88 9.62
N SER A 15 14.08 -7.47 10.82
CA SER A 15 12.80 -8.00 11.31
C SER A 15 11.81 -6.86 11.55
N THR A 16 10.52 -7.13 11.39
CA THR A 16 9.44 -6.13 11.50
C THR A 16 9.52 -5.34 12.81
N GLU A 17 9.76 -6.02 13.92
CA GLU A 17 9.89 -5.42 15.26
C GLU A 17 11.16 -4.57 15.46
N SER A 18 12.12 -4.65 14.55
CA SER A 18 13.39 -3.91 14.59
C SER A 18 13.46 -2.75 13.59
N CYS A 19 12.44 -2.59 12.74
CA CYS A 19 12.41 -1.57 11.69
C CYS A 19 12.26 -0.13 12.20
N PHE A 20 11.64 0.09 13.35
CA PHE A 20 11.23 1.43 13.79
C PHE A 20 12.42 2.33 14.14
N THR A 21 13.44 1.79 14.80
CA THR A 21 14.63 2.56 15.18
C THR A 21 15.40 3.09 13.96
N PRO A 22 15.80 2.26 12.98
CA PRO A 22 16.49 2.79 11.80
C PRO A 22 15.63 3.78 11.01
N LEU A 23 14.33 3.59 10.89
CA LEU A 23 13.44 4.53 10.19
C LEU A 23 13.31 5.86 10.94
N ARG A 24 13.19 5.84 12.26
CA ARG A 24 13.24 7.05 13.10
C ARG A 24 14.56 7.79 12.91
N ASP A 25 15.67 7.08 12.96
CA ASP A 25 17.02 7.67 12.86
C ASP A 25 17.30 8.26 11.46
N MET A 26 16.60 7.79 10.43
CA MET A 26 16.55 8.41 9.11
C MET A 26 15.73 9.70 9.07
N GLY A 27 14.94 10.01 10.11
CA GLY A 27 14.06 11.18 10.17
C GLY A 27 12.82 11.06 9.30
N VAL A 28 12.26 9.84 9.16
CA VAL A 28 11.10 9.57 8.31
C VAL A 28 9.83 10.17 8.93
N ASP A 29 9.02 10.88 8.16
CA ASP A 29 7.80 11.55 8.64
C ASP A 29 6.71 10.58 9.05
N VAL A 30 6.51 9.55 8.24
CA VAL A 30 5.51 8.49 8.44
C VAL A 30 6.02 7.15 7.90
N ILE A 31 5.47 6.05 8.41
CA ILE A 31 5.77 4.72 7.87
C ILE A 31 4.50 3.98 7.48
N GLU A 32 4.66 3.01 6.59
CA GLU A 32 3.75 1.91 6.43
C GLU A 32 4.35 0.68 7.12
N VAL A 33 3.54 -0.05 7.90
CA VAL A 33 3.98 -1.29 8.53
C VAL A 33 3.52 -2.48 7.71
N PHE A 34 4.48 -3.19 7.14
CA PHE A 34 4.25 -4.43 6.40
C PHE A 34 4.36 -5.63 7.35
N LEU A 35 3.31 -6.42 7.40
CA LEU A 35 3.23 -7.67 8.16
C LEU A 35 3.31 -8.85 7.18
N SER A 36 4.31 -9.71 7.32
CA SER A 36 4.69 -10.68 6.30
C SER A 36 4.30 -12.13 6.61
N THR A 37 3.92 -12.42 7.86
CA THR A 37 3.65 -13.80 8.30
C THR A 37 2.42 -13.92 9.19
N TYR A 38 1.80 -15.09 9.23
CA TYR A 38 0.66 -15.36 10.12
C TYR A 38 0.97 -15.11 11.61
N SER A 39 2.20 -15.37 12.03
CA SER A 39 2.63 -15.11 13.42
C SER A 39 2.68 -13.62 13.75
N GLU A 40 2.99 -12.78 12.74
CA GLU A 40 2.97 -11.33 12.89
C GLU A 40 1.54 -10.75 12.96
N TYR A 41 0.52 -11.51 12.55
CA TYR A 41 -0.88 -11.12 12.68
C TYR A 41 -1.46 -11.45 14.06
N GLU A 42 -0.74 -12.22 14.88
CA GLU A 42 -1.24 -12.63 16.19
C GLU A 42 -1.22 -11.47 17.19
N LYS A 43 -2.27 -11.42 18.02
CA LYS A 43 -2.48 -10.33 18.98
C LYS A 43 -1.25 -10.06 19.87
N GLY A 44 -0.60 -11.10 20.36
CA GLY A 44 0.57 -10.96 21.25
C GLY A 44 1.75 -10.27 20.54
N PHE A 45 2.00 -10.60 19.26
CA PHE A 45 3.03 -9.93 18.48
C PHE A 45 2.66 -8.47 18.19
N VAL A 46 1.42 -8.23 17.77
CA VAL A 46 0.91 -6.88 17.44
C VAL A 46 0.97 -5.96 18.67
N ASP A 47 0.54 -6.43 19.83
CA ASP A 47 0.58 -5.65 21.07
C ASP A 47 2.03 -5.28 21.46
N ALA A 48 2.96 -6.24 21.36
CA ALA A 48 4.39 -5.99 21.60
C ALA A 48 4.99 -5.03 20.58
N LEU A 49 4.56 -5.11 19.32
CA LEU A 49 4.98 -4.19 18.25
C LEU A 49 4.50 -2.76 18.54
N GLY A 50 3.24 -2.60 18.98
CA GLY A 50 2.67 -1.31 19.36
C GLY A 50 3.44 -0.65 20.52
N GLN A 51 3.84 -1.45 21.55
CA GLN A 51 4.67 -0.94 22.65
C GLN A 51 6.05 -0.44 22.16
N ARG A 52 6.68 -1.14 21.22
CA ARG A 52 7.97 -0.71 20.62
C ARG A 52 7.86 0.53 19.75
N LEU A 53 6.70 0.75 19.14
CA LEU A 53 6.43 1.89 18.30
C LEU A 53 6.24 3.18 19.13
N GLU A 54 5.81 3.08 20.38
CA GLU A 54 5.43 4.22 21.21
C GLU A 54 6.51 5.32 21.24
N GLY A 55 6.14 6.54 20.81
CA GLY A 55 7.02 7.70 20.76
C GLY A 55 8.11 7.67 19.68
N THR A 56 8.11 6.70 18.76
CA THR A 56 9.14 6.59 17.72
C THR A 56 8.77 7.28 16.42
N VAL A 57 7.83 6.73 15.66
CA VAL A 57 7.44 7.19 14.32
C VAL A 57 5.94 6.99 14.13
N LYS A 58 5.30 7.80 13.26
CA LYS A 58 3.86 7.69 13.00
C LYS A 58 3.59 6.64 11.93
N VAL A 59 2.61 5.78 12.20
CA VAL A 59 2.12 4.82 11.19
C VAL A 59 0.99 5.46 10.39
N HIS A 60 1.13 5.46 9.07
CA HIS A 60 0.12 5.92 8.12
C HIS A 60 -0.82 4.78 7.74
N SER A 61 -0.25 3.64 7.38
CA SER A 61 -0.96 2.46 6.90
C SER A 61 -0.33 1.17 7.40
N VAL A 62 -1.11 0.10 7.38
CA VAL A 62 -0.63 -1.28 7.47
C VAL A 62 -0.79 -1.95 6.11
N HIS A 63 0.11 -2.87 5.81
CA HIS A 63 0.11 -3.66 4.61
C HIS A 63 0.38 -5.12 4.98
N ALA A 64 -0.35 -6.05 4.42
CA ALA A 64 -0.17 -7.48 4.65
C ALA A 64 0.44 -8.16 3.43
N LEU A 65 1.05 -9.33 3.60
CA LEU A 65 1.42 -10.18 2.47
C LEU A 65 0.13 -10.74 1.83
N SER A 66 -0.45 -9.94 0.94
CA SER A 66 -1.78 -10.10 0.36
C SER A 66 -2.03 -11.45 -0.32
N SER A 67 -0.98 -12.04 -0.92
CA SER A 67 -1.06 -13.35 -1.57
C SER A 67 -1.47 -14.48 -0.63
N GLN A 68 -1.40 -14.28 0.69
CA GLN A 68 -1.76 -15.28 1.68
C GLN A 68 -3.27 -15.47 1.84
N PHE A 69 -4.11 -14.42 1.66
CA PHE A 69 -5.53 -14.52 1.96
C PHE A 69 -6.45 -13.50 1.26
N GLU A 70 -5.94 -12.36 0.78
CA GLU A 70 -6.81 -11.28 0.28
C GLU A 70 -7.67 -11.73 -0.91
N GLY A 71 -7.11 -12.52 -1.82
CA GLY A 71 -7.87 -13.09 -2.93
C GLY A 71 -9.01 -14.00 -2.48
N GLU A 72 -8.82 -14.71 -1.38
CA GLU A 72 -9.80 -15.64 -0.82
C GLU A 72 -11.01 -14.94 -0.20
N LEU A 73 -10.88 -13.68 0.20
CA LEU A 73 -11.99 -12.85 0.64
C LEU A 73 -13.10 -12.69 -0.42
N PHE A 74 -12.76 -12.94 -1.70
CA PHE A 74 -13.68 -12.86 -2.84
C PHE A 74 -14.04 -14.25 -3.39
N SER A 75 -13.70 -15.33 -2.69
CA SER A 75 -14.04 -16.70 -3.08
C SER A 75 -15.55 -16.90 -3.15
N PRO A 76 -16.07 -17.71 -4.08
CA PRO A 76 -17.48 -18.12 -4.08
C PRO A 76 -17.85 -19.03 -2.88
N SER A 77 -16.87 -19.67 -2.25
CA SER A 77 -17.05 -20.52 -1.06
C SER A 77 -17.14 -19.68 0.21
N ASN A 78 -18.26 -19.81 0.96
CA ASN A 78 -18.41 -19.13 2.24
C ASN A 78 -17.29 -19.49 3.23
N ARG A 79 -16.97 -20.79 3.36
CA ARG A 79 -15.94 -21.24 4.31
C ARG A 79 -14.56 -20.62 4.02
N VAL A 80 -14.19 -20.53 2.75
CA VAL A 80 -12.92 -19.89 2.34
C VAL A 80 -12.95 -18.40 2.69
N ARG A 81 -14.07 -17.72 2.43
CA ARG A 81 -14.21 -16.31 2.81
C ARG A 81 -14.15 -16.10 4.33
N ASP A 82 -14.78 -17.00 5.10
CA ASP A 82 -14.83 -16.89 6.56
C ASP A 82 -13.43 -17.08 7.16
N ASP A 83 -12.63 -18.01 6.64
CA ASP A 83 -11.26 -18.23 7.07
C ASP A 83 -10.37 -17.02 6.71
N ALA A 84 -10.48 -16.51 5.48
CA ALA A 84 -9.74 -15.32 5.05
C ALA A 84 -10.14 -14.06 5.84
N GLU A 85 -11.42 -13.93 6.21
CA GLU A 85 -11.91 -12.80 7.00
C GLU A 85 -11.33 -12.78 8.41
N GLN A 86 -11.04 -13.94 9.01
CA GLN A 86 -10.34 -13.99 10.30
C GLN A 86 -8.96 -13.34 10.21
N LEU A 87 -8.21 -13.58 9.14
CA LEU A 87 -6.92 -12.94 8.89
C LEU A 87 -7.08 -11.43 8.64
N PHE A 88 -8.06 -11.05 7.81
CA PHE A 88 -8.39 -9.66 7.55
C PHE A 88 -8.68 -8.88 8.85
N ARG A 89 -9.47 -9.45 9.76
CA ARG A 89 -9.75 -8.85 11.07
C ARG A 89 -8.50 -8.70 11.94
N LYS A 90 -7.57 -9.65 11.90
CA LYS A 90 -6.28 -9.55 12.60
C LYS A 90 -5.44 -8.39 12.06
N ILE A 91 -5.40 -8.18 10.74
CA ILE A 91 -4.71 -7.04 10.14
C ILE A 91 -5.39 -5.72 10.52
N CYS A 92 -6.71 -5.66 10.50
CA CYS A 92 -7.44 -4.46 10.96
C CYS A 92 -7.16 -4.16 12.45
N TYR A 93 -7.10 -5.20 13.29
CA TYR A 93 -6.68 -5.05 14.69
C TYR A 93 -5.26 -4.51 14.80
N ALA A 94 -4.32 -5.05 14.01
CA ALA A 94 -2.94 -4.56 13.97
C ALA A 94 -2.87 -3.08 13.58
N GLY A 95 -3.60 -2.67 12.54
CA GLY A 95 -3.69 -1.28 12.15
C GLY A 95 -4.19 -0.37 13.27
N ASN A 96 -5.24 -0.79 13.99
CA ASN A 96 -5.76 -0.05 15.14
C ASN A 96 -4.72 0.11 16.26
N VAL A 97 -4.07 -0.98 16.67
CA VAL A 97 -3.04 -0.97 17.75
C VAL A 97 -1.85 -0.10 17.37
N LEU A 98 -1.43 -0.13 16.10
CA LEU A 98 -0.31 0.65 15.60
C LEU A 98 -0.67 2.11 15.28
N GLY A 99 -1.95 2.50 15.44
CA GLY A 99 -2.42 3.85 15.17
C GLY A 99 -2.47 4.19 13.67
N ALA A 100 -2.48 3.19 12.79
CA ALA A 100 -2.68 3.38 11.36
C ALA A 100 -4.12 3.80 11.06
N LYS A 101 -4.29 4.58 9.99
CA LYS A 101 -5.61 4.92 9.47
C LYS A 101 -6.03 4.06 8.29
N TYR A 102 -5.08 3.61 7.49
CA TYR A 102 -5.33 2.93 6.24
C TYR A 102 -4.78 1.51 6.24
N TYR A 103 -5.50 0.62 5.53
CA TYR A 103 -5.03 -0.70 5.18
C TYR A 103 -4.80 -0.73 3.66
N THR A 104 -3.54 -0.79 3.23
CA THR A 104 -3.15 -0.99 1.83
C THR A 104 -3.55 -2.39 1.39
N PHE A 105 -4.48 -2.48 0.45
CA PHE A 105 -5.19 -3.70 0.12
C PHE A 105 -5.12 -3.99 -1.39
N HIS A 106 -4.56 -5.13 -1.77
CA HIS A 106 -4.42 -5.51 -3.19
C HIS A 106 -5.71 -6.03 -3.81
N GLY A 107 -6.51 -6.74 -3.02
CA GLY A 107 -7.75 -7.34 -3.49
C GLY A 107 -7.56 -8.62 -4.31
N PRO A 108 -8.57 -9.00 -5.13
CA PRO A 108 -8.58 -10.27 -5.84
C PRO A 108 -7.56 -10.33 -6.98
N LEU A 109 -6.83 -11.45 -7.07
CA LEU A 109 -5.87 -11.71 -8.12
C LEU A 109 -6.56 -11.88 -9.49
N ASN A 110 -5.90 -11.42 -10.56
CA ASN A 110 -6.34 -11.64 -11.93
C ASN A 110 -5.66 -12.88 -12.54
N LEU A 111 -6.05 -14.05 -12.07
CA LEU A 111 -5.43 -15.33 -12.46
C LEU A 111 -5.69 -15.75 -13.92
N LYS A 112 -6.67 -15.14 -14.60
CA LYS A 112 -7.03 -15.45 -15.99
C LYS A 112 -6.96 -14.19 -16.83
N LYS A 113 -5.94 -14.06 -17.69
CA LYS A 113 -5.81 -12.95 -18.65
C LYS A 113 -6.98 -12.87 -19.65
N SER A 114 -7.75 -13.95 -19.81
CA SER A 114 -8.93 -14.05 -20.67
C SER A 114 -10.25 -13.96 -19.91
N SER A 115 -10.27 -13.38 -18.73
CA SER A 115 -11.52 -13.25 -17.96
C SER A 115 -12.49 -12.32 -18.68
N PRO A 116 -13.79 -12.70 -18.80
CA PRO A 116 -14.80 -11.79 -19.28
C PRO A 116 -14.85 -10.53 -18.41
N VAL A 117 -15.54 -9.51 -18.89
CA VAL A 117 -15.74 -8.21 -18.23
C VAL A 117 -15.80 -8.35 -16.71
N THR A 118 -14.97 -7.59 -15.99
CA THR A 118 -14.97 -7.59 -14.53
C THR A 118 -16.32 -7.04 -14.05
N ASP A 119 -17.08 -7.86 -13.32
CA ASP A 119 -18.32 -7.41 -12.68
C ASP A 119 -17.98 -6.55 -11.46
N VAL A 120 -17.80 -5.25 -11.71
CA VAL A 120 -17.46 -4.28 -10.67
C VAL A 120 -18.51 -4.23 -9.57
N ALA A 121 -19.80 -4.41 -9.90
CA ALA A 121 -20.88 -4.34 -8.92
C ALA A 121 -20.78 -5.46 -7.87
N ALA A 122 -20.54 -6.70 -8.32
CA ALA A 122 -20.36 -7.84 -7.42
C ALA A 122 -19.13 -7.67 -6.51
N TYR A 123 -18.02 -7.14 -7.06
CA TYR A 123 -16.85 -6.82 -6.23
C TYR A 123 -17.13 -5.68 -5.25
N ALA A 124 -17.84 -4.64 -5.67
CA ALA A 124 -18.15 -3.48 -4.82
C ALA A 124 -19.03 -3.86 -3.62
N GLU A 125 -19.97 -4.81 -3.78
CA GLU A 125 -20.76 -5.35 -2.68
C GLU A 125 -19.85 -5.97 -1.61
N ARG A 126 -18.90 -6.83 -2.03
CA ARG A 126 -17.97 -7.47 -1.09
C ARG A 126 -16.99 -6.47 -0.47
N PHE A 127 -16.48 -5.52 -1.23
CA PHE A 127 -15.67 -4.43 -0.70
C PHE A 127 -16.43 -3.57 0.31
N SER A 128 -17.71 -3.28 0.08
CA SER A 128 -18.55 -2.51 1.01
C SER A 128 -18.71 -3.25 2.33
N TYR A 129 -18.92 -4.57 2.28
CA TYR A 129 -18.94 -5.40 3.47
C TYR A 129 -17.60 -5.35 4.24
N LEU A 130 -16.48 -5.59 3.55
CA LEU A 130 -15.13 -5.56 4.15
C LEU A 130 -14.79 -4.17 4.71
N ALA A 131 -15.17 -3.09 4.02
CA ALA A 131 -15.01 -1.73 4.51
C ALA A 131 -15.82 -1.49 5.81
N GLY A 132 -17.02 -2.07 5.90
CA GLY A 132 -17.80 -2.08 7.13
C GLY A 132 -17.08 -2.78 8.28
N VAL A 133 -16.48 -3.93 8.01
CA VAL A 133 -15.65 -4.66 9.00
C VAL A 133 -14.45 -3.84 9.40
N ALA A 134 -13.66 -3.31 8.46
CA ALA A 134 -12.48 -2.48 8.74
C ALA A 134 -12.84 -1.26 9.61
N LYS A 135 -13.96 -0.62 9.31
CA LYS A 135 -14.47 0.54 10.07
C LYS A 135 -14.69 0.23 11.55
N THR A 136 -15.05 -1.00 11.93
CA THR A 136 -15.20 -1.38 13.35
C THR A 136 -13.89 -1.35 14.12
N TYR A 137 -12.77 -1.38 13.42
CA TYR A 137 -11.41 -1.21 13.95
C TYR A 137 -10.85 0.21 13.74
N GLY A 138 -11.65 1.15 13.23
CA GLY A 138 -11.19 2.50 12.88
C GLY A 138 -10.35 2.58 11.60
N MET A 139 -10.33 1.50 10.80
CA MET A 139 -9.54 1.38 9.58
C MET A 139 -10.34 1.72 8.33
N ILE A 140 -9.66 2.23 7.32
CA ILE A 140 -10.19 2.47 5.97
C ILE A 140 -9.37 1.62 4.98
N ILE A 141 -10.04 0.87 4.12
CA ILE A 141 -9.38 0.12 3.06
C ILE A 141 -8.92 1.10 1.96
N ALA A 142 -7.64 1.07 1.62
CA ALA A 142 -7.05 1.78 0.49
C ALA A 142 -6.62 0.75 -0.57
N VAL A 143 -7.41 0.65 -1.65
CA VAL A 143 -7.16 -0.35 -2.70
C VAL A 143 -5.99 0.08 -3.55
N GLU A 144 -5.05 -0.83 -3.78
CA GLU A 144 -3.85 -0.60 -4.58
C GLU A 144 -4.00 -1.11 -6.02
N ASN A 145 -3.47 -0.39 -6.99
CA ASN A 145 -3.50 -0.69 -8.42
C ASN A 145 -2.48 -1.77 -8.85
N VAL A 146 -2.43 -2.87 -8.14
CA VAL A 146 -1.44 -3.93 -8.39
C VAL A 146 -1.64 -4.58 -9.77
N HIS A 147 -0.60 -4.61 -10.61
CA HIS A 147 -0.67 -5.00 -12.04
C HIS A 147 -1.14 -6.44 -12.30
N TYR A 148 -1.05 -7.33 -11.32
CA TYR A 148 -1.56 -8.72 -11.40
C TYR A 148 -2.89 -8.93 -10.67
N CYS A 149 -3.50 -7.86 -10.15
CA CYS A 149 -4.82 -7.89 -9.50
C CYS A 149 -5.93 -7.43 -10.46
N LYS A 150 -7.19 -7.58 -10.04
CA LYS A 150 -8.36 -7.24 -10.87
C LYS A 150 -8.47 -5.75 -11.19
N PHE A 151 -8.12 -4.90 -10.23
CA PHE A 151 -8.27 -3.46 -10.36
C PHE A 151 -6.98 -2.79 -10.85
N ALA A 152 -6.33 -3.40 -11.85
CA ALA A 152 -5.04 -2.98 -12.39
C ALA A 152 -5.13 -1.92 -13.52
N SER A 153 -6.30 -1.33 -13.80
CA SER A 153 -6.42 -0.24 -14.76
C SER A 153 -7.09 0.98 -14.15
N PRO A 154 -6.80 2.20 -14.67
CA PRO A 154 -7.44 3.42 -14.18
C PRO A 154 -8.96 3.39 -14.26
N GLU A 155 -9.52 2.77 -15.33
CA GLU A 155 -10.97 2.67 -15.54
C GLU A 155 -11.61 1.81 -14.46
N LEU A 156 -11.04 0.62 -14.18
CA LEU A 156 -11.56 -0.29 -13.15
C LEU A 156 -11.42 0.31 -11.75
N MET A 157 -10.32 1.01 -11.46
CA MET A 157 -10.15 1.74 -10.19
C MET A 157 -11.23 2.82 -10.01
N ARG A 158 -11.47 3.62 -11.05
CA ARG A 158 -12.53 4.64 -11.05
C ARG A 158 -13.91 4.04 -10.80
N ASP A 159 -14.23 2.97 -11.52
CA ASP A 159 -15.53 2.32 -11.42
C ASP A 159 -15.73 1.71 -10.02
N LEU A 160 -14.69 1.12 -9.43
CA LEU A 160 -14.72 0.63 -8.05
C LEU A 160 -14.90 1.76 -7.04
N MET A 161 -14.15 2.87 -7.17
CA MET A 161 -14.28 4.02 -6.26
C MET A 161 -15.68 4.63 -6.31
N ARG A 162 -16.32 4.66 -7.49
CA ARG A 162 -17.70 5.12 -7.66
C ARG A 162 -18.72 4.16 -7.06
N ALA A 163 -18.51 2.87 -7.26
CA ALA A 163 -19.42 1.82 -6.77
C ALA A 163 -19.31 1.61 -5.25
N CYS A 164 -18.14 1.88 -4.63
CA CYS A 164 -17.91 1.74 -3.20
C CYS A 164 -17.30 3.01 -2.59
N PRO A 165 -18.15 3.99 -2.21
CA PRO A 165 -17.69 5.29 -1.69
C PRO A 165 -16.90 5.25 -0.37
N SER A 166 -16.92 4.16 0.36
CA SER A 166 -16.18 3.97 1.62
C SER A 166 -14.71 3.60 1.43
N LEU A 167 -14.29 3.29 0.21
CA LEU A 167 -12.90 2.98 -0.12
C LEU A 167 -12.06 4.24 -0.34
N CYS A 168 -10.77 4.11 -0.07
CA CYS A 168 -9.71 4.99 -0.55
C CYS A 168 -8.81 4.24 -1.53
N ALA A 169 -7.81 4.91 -2.06
CA ALA A 169 -6.87 4.33 -3.01
C ALA A 169 -5.41 4.56 -2.60
N THR A 170 -4.61 3.55 -2.83
CA THR A 170 -3.15 3.61 -2.89
C THR A 170 -2.74 3.48 -4.35
N ILE A 171 -1.94 4.40 -4.87
CA ILE A 171 -1.42 4.33 -6.25
C ILE A 171 0.07 4.02 -6.19
N ASP A 172 0.43 2.85 -6.70
CA ASP A 172 1.81 2.44 -6.84
C ASP A 172 2.33 2.79 -8.25
N VAL A 173 3.41 3.57 -8.28
CA VAL A 173 4.08 4.04 -9.50
C VAL A 173 4.59 2.85 -10.33
N LYS A 174 5.27 1.91 -9.71
CA LYS A 174 5.82 0.70 -10.35
C LYS A 174 4.71 -0.13 -10.99
N HIS A 175 3.63 -0.38 -10.25
CA HIS A 175 2.50 -1.16 -10.74
C HIS A 175 1.74 -0.44 -11.87
N SER A 176 1.65 0.88 -11.82
CA SER A 176 1.10 1.67 -12.91
C SER A 176 1.90 1.48 -14.21
N LEU A 177 3.23 1.61 -14.13
CA LEU A 177 4.12 1.46 -15.28
C LEU A 177 4.09 0.04 -15.85
N PHE A 178 4.08 -0.99 -15.00
CA PHE A 178 3.96 -2.39 -15.42
C PHE A 178 2.61 -2.74 -16.03
N SER A 179 1.55 -1.99 -15.69
CA SER A 179 0.25 -2.08 -16.35
C SER A 179 0.19 -1.30 -17.67
N GLY A 180 1.25 -0.57 -18.03
CA GLY A 180 1.31 0.23 -19.26
C GLY A 180 0.64 1.60 -19.17
N TYR A 181 0.41 2.13 -17.97
CA TYR A 181 -0.22 3.42 -17.74
C TYR A 181 0.70 4.41 -17.02
N ASP A 182 0.55 5.69 -17.34
CA ASP A 182 1.12 6.77 -16.51
C ASP A 182 0.39 6.79 -15.14
N PRO A 183 1.11 6.81 -14.00
CA PRO A 183 0.51 6.92 -12.67
C PRO A 183 -0.50 8.06 -12.52
N ILE A 184 -0.33 9.16 -13.26
CA ILE A 184 -1.24 10.30 -13.24
C ILE A 184 -2.66 9.92 -13.69
N LYS A 185 -2.81 8.95 -14.61
CA LYS A 185 -4.13 8.45 -15.02
C LYS A 185 -4.90 7.78 -13.89
N TYR A 186 -4.18 7.08 -13.00
CA TYR A 186 -4.81 6.51 -11.80
C TYR A 186 -5.17 7.59 -10.80
N ILE A 187 -4.29 8.59 -10.60
CA ILE A 187 -4.59 9.74 -9.72
C ILE A 187 -5.85 10.45 -10.20
N ASP A 188 -5.98 10.70 -11.50
CA ASP A 188 -7.20 11.29 -12.11
C ASP A 188 -8.43 10.39 -11.97
N ALA A 189 -8.24 9.06 -11.89
CA ALA A 189 -9.34 8.10 -11.76
C ALA A 189 -9.89 8.01 -10.33
N VAL A 190 -9.04 8.20 -9.31
CA VAL A 190 -9.42 8.05 -7.90
C VAL A 190 -9.64 9.39 -7.19
N GLU A 191 -9.17 10.49 -7.78
CA GLU A 191 -9.41 11.88 -7.32
C GLU A 191 -9.05 12.06 -5.81
N ASP A 192 -9.96 12.62 -5.03
CA ASP A 192 -9.81 12.90 -3.58
C ASP A 192 -9.78 11.65 -2.68
N ARG A 193 -9.98 10.46 -3.29
CA ARG A 193 -9.83 9.17 -2.58
C ARG A 193 -8.37 8.73 -2.46
N LEU A 194 -7.44 9.41 -3.14
CA LEU A 194 -6.02 9.12 -3.04
C LEU A 194 -5.49 9.43 -1.65
N VAL A 195 -5.01 8.41 -0.93
CA VAL A 195 -4.46 8.57 0.43
C VAL A 195 -2.99 8.19 0.54
N THR A 196 -2.51 7.34 -0.37
CA THR A 196 -1.12 6.88 -0.42
C THR A 196 -0.64 6.82 -1.86
N VAL A 197 0.62 7.20 -2.08
CA VAL A 197 1.36 6.90 -3.32
C VAL A 197 2.57 6.05 -2.93
N HIS A 198 2.61 4.79 -3.40
CA HIS A 198 3.80 3.96 -3.30
C HIS A 198 4.78 4.32 -4.41
N VAL A 199 6.03 4.52 -4.04
CA VAL A 199 7.08 4.93 -4.97
C VAL A 199 8.23 3.94 -4.96
N THR A 200 8.45 3.34 -6.10
CA THR A 200 9.62 2.56 -6.51
C THR A 200 9.98 3.05 -7.90
N ASP A 201 11.25 3.30 -8.16
CA ASP A 201 11.70 3.69 -9.50
C ASP A 201 11.81 2.46 -10.42
N VAL A 202 11.83 2.72 -11.72
CA VAL A 202 11.97 1.67 -12.73
C VAL A 202 13.09 2.07 -13.69
N THR A 203 14.01 1.15 -13.94
CA THR A 203 15.13 1.34 -14.86
C THR A 203 14.69 1.28 -16.32
N LYS A 204 15.62 1.54 -17.25
CA LYS A 204 15.35 1.37 -18.70
C LYS A 204 15.12 -0.09 -19.07
N GLU A 205 15.69 -1.02 -18.31
CA GLU A 205 15.55 -2.46 -18.46
C GLU A 205 14.26 -3.01 -17.79
N GLU A 206 13.36 -2.12 -17.35
CA GLU A 206 12.12 -2.46 -16.65
C GLU A 206 12.31 -3.24 -15.34
N THR A 207 13.47 -3.06 -14.69
CA THR A 207 13.72 -3.57 -13.34
C THR A 207 13.45 -2.47 -12.30
N THR A 208 13.18 -2.88 -11.07
CA THR A 208 12.96 -1.94 -9.97
C THR A 208 14.28 -1.32 -9.49
N ALA A 209 14.17 -0.11 -8.95
CA ALA A 209 15.27 0.62 -8.35
C ALA A 209 14.75 1.56 -7.25
N LEU A 210 15.64 2.04 -6.38
CA LEU A 210 15.30 3.10 -5.44
C LEU A 210 14.88 4.39 -6.17
N PRO A 211 13.93 5.19 -5.65
CA PRO A 211 13.58 6.49 -6.21
C PRO A 211 14.80 7.38 -6.45
N GLY A 212 14.91 7.95 -7.66
CA GLY A 212 16.05 8.74 -8.12
C GLY A 212 17.20 7.92 -8.71
N LYS A 213 17.05 6.60 -8.83
CA LYS A 213 18.03 5.69 -9.47
C LYS A 213 17.54 5.10 -10.80
N GLY A 214 16.29 5.35 -11.16
CA GLY A 214 15.67 4.90 -12.41
C GLY A 214 15.37 6.05 -13.35
N ARG A 215 14.23 5.95 -14.06
CA ARG A 215 13.82 6.89 -15.10
C ARG A 215 12.56 7.68 -14.80
N TYR A 216 11.87 7.41 -13.67
CA TYR A 216 10.61 8.06 -13.38
C TYR A 216 10.83 9.49 -12.85
N ASP A 217 10.02 10.42 -13.35
CA ASP A 217 10.09 11.83 -12.95
C ASP A 217 9.23 12.10 -11.71
N PHE A 218 9.83 11.96 -10.52
CA PHE A 218 9.14 12.21 -9.25
C PHE A 218 8.84 13.69 -9.03
N GLU A 219 9.64 14.62 -9.56
CA GLU A 219 9.32 16.06 -9.48
C GLU A 219 8.01 16.37 -10.21
N LYS A 220 7.81 15.77 -11.40
CA LYS A 220 6.54 15.87 -12.12
C LYS A 220 5.39 15.29 -11.30
N LEU A 221 5.58 14.15 -10.63
CA LEU A 221 4.56 13.54 -9.78
C LEU A 221 4.11 14.51 -8.67
N PHE A 222 5.05 15.07 -7.91
CA PHE A 222 4.74 16.01 -6.83
C PHE A 222 4.04 17.28 -7.36
N LYS A 223 4.50 17.85 -8.48
CA LYS A 223 3.85 18.99 -9.13
C LYS A 223 2.40 18.67 -9.57
N GLU A 224 2.15 17.47 -10.07
CA GLU A 224 0.80 17.05 -10.48
C GLU A 224 -0.11 16.78 -9.27
N LEU A 225 0.41 16.31 -8.15
CA LEU A 225 -0.33 16.19 -6.88
C LEU A 225 -0.69 17.57 -6.32
N ASP A 226 0.27 18.50 -6.27
CA ASP A 226 0.06 19.86 -5.78
C ASP A 226 -0.97 20.62 -6.63
N LYS A 227 -0.85 20.55 -7.95
CA LYS A 227 -1.81 21.14 -8.91
C LYS A 227 -3.26 20.68 -8.65
N ARG A 228 -3.44 19.42 -8.22
CA ARG A 228 -4.74 18.84 -7.88
C ARG A 228 -5.14 19.09 -6.42
N LYS A 229 -4.28 19.72 -5.62
CA LYS A 229 -4.45 19.93 -4.18
C LYS A 229 -4.67 18.64 -3.42
N LEU A 230 -3.96 17.57 -3.82
CA LEU A 230 -3.98 16.28 -3.17
C LEU A 230 -2.77 16.16 -2.24
N GLU A 231 -2.99 15.65 -1.03
CA GLU A 231 -1.95 15.51 -0.01
C GLU A 231 -1.83 14.06 0.50
N PRO A 232 -1.61 13.07 -0.38
CA PRO A 232 -1.37 11.70 0.06
C PRO A 232 -0.04 11.60 0.82
N ALA A 233 0.13 10.52 1.59
CA ALA A 233 1.46 10.12 2.00
C ALA A 233 2.19 9.49 0.80
N VAL A 234 3.42 9.97 0.50
CA VAL A 234 4.28 9.40 -0.54
C VAL A 234 5.30 8.48 0.13
N ILE A 235 5.16 7.18 -0.07
CA ILE A 235 5.86 6.15 0.70
C ILE A 235 6.75 5.31 -0.22
N ILE A 236 8.05 5.23 0.10
CA ILE A 236 8.98 4.32 -0.59
C ILE A 236 8.58 2.88 -0.25
N GLU A 237 8.28 2.09 -1.28
CA GLU A 237 8.08 0.65 -1.18
C GLU A 237 9.00 -0.06 -2.18
N ALA A 238 10.30 -0.08 -1.86
CA ALA A 238 11.34 -0.72 -2.66
C ALA A 238 11.51 -2.20 -2.27
N TYR A 239 12.13 -2.98 -3.15
CA TYR A 239 12.54 -4.33 -2.79
C TYR A 239 13.90 -4.34 -2.10
N ALA A 240 14.10 -5.27 -1.16
CA ALA A 240 15.37 -5.43 -0.46
C ALA A 240 16.59 -5.66 -1.39
N ARG A 241 16.36 -6.14 -2.61
CA ARG A 241 17.40 -6.32 -3.65
C ARG A 241 17.80 -5.01 -4.34
N ASP A 242 17.01 -3.95 -4.23
CA ASP A 242 17.24 -2.67 -4.94
C ASP A 242 18.31 -1.80 -4.25
N PHE A 243 18.80 -2.22 -3.08
CA PHE A 243 19.87 -1.56 -2.33
C PHE A 243 20.63 -2.54 -1.44
N THR A 244 21.84 -2.17 -1.07
CA THR A 244 22.70 -2.96 -0.18
C THR A 244 22.73 -2.38 1.23
N TYR A 245 22.88 -1.09 1.35
CA TYR A 245 23.04 -0.39 2.63
C TYR A 245 21.86 0.54 2.91
N LEU A 246 21.54 0.73 4.19
CA LEU A 246 20.41 1.60 4.61
C LEU A 246 20.64 3.07 4.23
N GLU A 247 21.88 3.50 4.09
CA GLU A 247 22.27 4.83 3.63
C GLU A 247 21.78 5.13 2.21
N GLU A 248 21.69 4.11 1.36
CA GLU A 248 21.14 4.24 0.00
C GLU A 248 19.62 4.51 0.05
N LEU A 249 18.90 3.80 0.93
CA LEU A 249 17.47 4.05 1.17
C LEU A 249 17.24 5.45 1.77
N LYS A 250 18.10 5.88 2.71
CA LYS A 250 18.08 7.23 3.27
C LYS A 250 18.32 8.29 2.20
N ALA A 251 19.30 8.10 1.33
CA ALA A 251 19.58 9.04 0.23
C ALA A 251 18.39 9.16 -0.74
N SER A 252 17.71 8.06 -1.01
CA SER A 252 16.51 8.04 -1.83
C SER A 252 15.32 8.75 -1.15
N TYR A 253 15.16 8.57 0.16
CA TYR A 253 14.19 9.32 0.95
C TYR A 253 14.46 10.84 0.92
N ASP A 254 15.72 11.25 1.10
CA ASP A 254 16.11 12.67 1.02
C ASP A 254 15.88 13.26 -0.39
N TYR A 255 16.09 12.46 -1.44
CA TYR A 255 15.76 12.86 -2.80
C TYR A 255 14.26 13.15 -2.97
N LEU A 256 13.39 12.26 -2.49
CA LEU A 256 11.94 12.48 -2.58
C LEU A 256 11.49 13.71 -1.77
N ARG A 257 12.09 13.96 -0.62
CA ARG A 257 11.79 15.18 0.16
C ARG A 257 12.11 16.44 -0.61
N LYS A 258 13.22 16.47 -1.34
CA LYS A 258 13.58 17.60 -2.22
C LYS A 258 12.60 17.76 -3.38
N CYS A 259 12.08 16.67 -3.94
CA CYS A 259 11.06 16.74 -4.99
C CYS A 259 9.71 17.31 -4.46
N ALA A 260 9.47 17.23 -3.15
CA ALA A 260 8.25 17.71 -2.50
C ALA A 260 8.29 19.19 -2.08
N GLU A 261 9.47 19.83 -2.12
CA GLU A 261 9.72 21.27 -1.85
C GLU A 261 9.40 22.11 -3.11
#